data_8422ed7f7ee28289f84cc85dc8f0fa48
#
_entry.id   8422ed7f7ee28289f84cc85dc8f0fa48
#
_cell.length_a   1.000
_cell.length_b   1.000
_cell.length_c   1.000
_cell.angle_alpha   90.00
_cell.angle_beta   90.00
_cell.angle_gamma   90.00
#
_symmetry.space_group_name_H-M   'P 1'
#
loop_
_entity.id
_entity.type
_entity.pdbx_description
1 polymer ?
#
loop_
_entity_poly.entity_id
_entity_poly.type
_entity_poly.pdbx_seq_one_letter_code
_entity_poly.pdbx_strand_id
1 'polypeptide(L)'
;MEKYLSVVKMALERGIVPRCHFEDITRADFYGFVVPFAHALAGLSEEAGIPIKIRCCDTLGLGVAYPGASMPRSVPGIIYGLRHYGNVPSSLLEWHGHNDFYKAVSNAAAAWLYGASAANCSLLGIGERTGNCPLEGMVMEYCSLRGTTDGMNLEVITEIAEFFE
;
A
#
# COMPACT_ATOMS: atom_id res chain seq x y z
N MET A 1 -6.68 16.87 11.04
CA MET A 1 -5.24 16.62 10.94
C MET A 1 -4.57 16.58 12.32
N GLU A 2 -4.64 17.61 13.15
CA GLU A 2 -3.97 17.72 14.45
C GLU A 2 -4.14 16.50 15.36
N LYS A 3 -5.38 15.99 15.50
CA LYS A 3 -5.67 14.82 16.33
C LYS A 3 -4.87 13.58 15.90
N TYR A 4 -4.68 13.36 14.61
CA TYR A 4 -3.90 12.22 14.11
C TYR A 4 -2.40 12.44 14.35
N LEU A 5 -1.90 13.65 14.10
CA LEU A 5 -0.50 13.99 14.33
C LEU A 5 -0.12 13.89 15.83
N SER A 6 -1.03 14.24 16.76
CA SER A 6 -0.76 14.10 18.19
C SER A 6 -0.55 12.64 18.61
N VAL A 7 -1.29 11.70 18.04
CA VAL A 7 -1.11 10.26 18.30
C VAL A 7 0.24 9.77 17.76
N VAL A 8 0.59 10.22 16.56
CA VAL A 8 1.89 9.86 15.95
C VAL A 8 3.04 10.41 16.77
N LYS A 9 2.98 11.67 17.19
CA LYS A 9 4.00 12.28 18.08
C LYS A 9 4.17 11.48 19.37
N MET A 10 3.07 11.08 20.01
CA MET A 10 3.10 10.26 21.23
C MET A 10 3.78 8.90 21.01
N ALA A 11 3.62 8.28 19.83
CA ALA A 11 4.31 7.05 19.47
C ALA A 11 5.82 7.29 19.30
N LEU A 12 6.19 8.35 18.58
CA LEU A 12 7.59 8.73 18.35
C LEU A 12 8.33 9.05 19.66
N GLU A 13 7.70 9.76 20.59
CA GLU A 13 8.24 10.05 21.92
C GLU A 13 8.58 8.78 22.74
N ARG A 14 7.96 7.65 22.38
CA ARG A 14 8.20 6.34 23.00
C ARG A 14 9.12 5.43 22.19
N GLY A 15 9.72 5.96 21.11
CA GLY A 15 10.59 5.19 20.22
C GLY A 15 9.85 4.14 19.38
N ILE A 16 8.52 4.26 19.24
CA ILE A 16 7.70 3.33 18.44
C ILE A 16 7.74 3.79 16.99
N VAL A 17 7.98 2.86 16.06
CA VAL A 17 7.90 3.08 14.61
C VAL A 17 6.42 3.06 14.17
N PRO A 18 5.80 4.21 13.83
CA PRO A 18 4.41 4.23 13.44
C PRO A 18 4.20 3.68 12.03
N ARG A 19 3.05 3.02 11.82
CA ARG A 19 2.50 2.75 10.49
C ARG A 19 1.12 3.41 10.40
N CYS A 20 1.03 4.45 9.57
CA CYS A 20 -0.19 5.20 9.36
C CYS A 20 -0.98 4.61 8.20
N HIS A 21 -2.20 4.13 8.46
CA HIS A 21 -3.09 3.62 7.44
C HIS A 21 -3.94 4.76 6.90
N PHE A 22 -3.81 5.04 5.63
CA PHE A 22 -4.64 6.03 4.91
C PHE A 22 -5.85 5.28 4.34
N GLU A 23 -6.82 5.03 5.22
CA GLU A 23 -8.04 4.31 4.86
C GLU A 23 -8.84 5.06 3.82
N ASP A 24 -9.44 4.31 2.89
CA ASP A 24 -10.32 4.83 1.84
C ASP A 24 -9.66 5.91 0.95
N ILE A 25 -8.36 5.77 0.72
CA ILE A 25 -7.56 6.76 -0.01
C ILE A 25 -8.10 7.02 -1.42
N THR A 26 -8.73 6.00 -2.04
CA THR A 26 -9.31 6.09 -3.39
C THR A 26 -10.61 6.90 -3.46
N ARG A 27 -11.10 7.43 -2.33
CA ARG A 27 -12.24 8.37 -2.25
C ARG A 27 -11.91 9.66 -1.49
N ALA A 28 -10.70 9.76 -0.94
CA ALA A 28 -10.28 10.90 -0.15
C ALA A 28 -9.99 12.14 -1.01
N ASP A 29 -10.03 13.31 -0.39
CA ASP A 29 -9.50 14.53 -0.99
C ASP A 29 -7.96 14.44 -1.03
N PHE A 30 -7.45 13.99 -2.18
CA PHE A 30 -6.04 13.66 -2.31
C PHE A 30 -5.13 14.88 -2.14
N TYR A 31 -5.42 15.97 -2.84
CA TYR A 31 -4.57 17.17 -2.81
C TYR A 31 -4.87 18.08 -1.62
N GLY A 32 -6.11 18.16 -1.16
CA GLY A 32 -6.50 19.02 -0.04
C GLY A 32 -6.23 18.42 1.33
N PHE A 33 -6.15 17.08 1.43
CA PHE A 33 -5.93 16.42 2.72
C PHE A 33 -4.80 15.38 2.72
N VAL A 34 -4.82 14.42 1.78
CA VAL A 34 -3.89 13.27 1.82
C VAL A 34 -2.44 13.72 1.65
N VAL A 35 -2.16 14.55 0.66
CA VAL A 35 -0.80 15.06 0.39
C VAL A 35 -0.29 15.94 1.54
N PRO A 36 -1.02 16.96 2.02
CA PRO A 36 -0.59 17.75 3.18
C PRO A 36 -0.37 16.93 4.45
N PHE A 37 -1.20 15.90 4.69
CA PHE A 37 -1.05 15.04 5.84
C PHE A 37 0.20 14.14 5.72
N ALA A 38 0.44 13.56 4.54
CA ALA A 38 1.64 12.77 4.27
C ALA A 38 2.92 13.62 4.41
N HIS A 39 2.90 14.86 3.92
CA HIS A 39 4.00 15.81 4.06
C HIS A 39 4.30 16.12 5.54
N ALA A 40 3.26 16.34 6.35
CA ALA A 40 3.42 16.56 7.79
C ALA A 40 4.00 15.34 8.51
N LEU A 41 3.60 14.11 8.12
CA LEU A 41 4.16 12.88 8.66
C LEU A 41 5.63 12.68 8.25
N ALA A 42 5.99 13.02 7.01
CA ALA A 42 7.36 12.97 6.54
C ALA A 42 8.25 13.93 7.36
N GLY A 43 7.79 15.16 7.63
CA GLY A 43 8.49 16.11 8.49
C GLY A 43 8.69 15.58 9.91
N LEU A 44 7.67 15.01 10.54
CA LEU A 44 7.78 14.39 11.87
C LEU A 44 8.76 13.21 11.88
N SER A 45 8.78 12.41 10.81
CA SER A 45 9.73 11.29 10.66
C SER A 45 11.17 11.80 10.61
N GLU A 46 11.43 12.86 9.88
CA GLU A 46 12.74 13.49 9.74
C GLU A 46 13.19 14.13 11.08
N GLU A 47 12.31 14.91 11.71
CA GLU A 47 12.58 15.54 13.02
C GLU A 47 12.90 14.53 14.11
N ALA A 48 12.18 13.42 14.17
CA ALA A 48 12.35 12.38 15.19
C ALA A 48 13.50 11.40 14.86
N GLY A 49 13.98 11.34 13.62
CA GLY A 49 14.91 10.30 13.17
C GLY A 49 14.31 8.89 13.21
N ILE A 50 12.98 8.76 13.27
CA ILE A 50 12.24 7.49 13.34
C ILE A 50 11.36 7.39 12.10
N PRO A 51 11.45 6.28 11.31
CA PRO A 51 10.67 6.14 10.10
C PRO A 51 9.17 6.03 10.39
N ILE A 52 8.36 6.80 9.67
CA ILE A 52 6.90 6.67 9.69
C ILE A 52 6.47 6.02 8.37
N LYS A 53 5.92 4.80 8.45
CA LYS A 53 5.39 4.10 7.28
C LYS A 53 3.98 4.58 6.96
N ILE A 54 3.69 4.74 5.68
CA ILE A 54 2.36 5.08 5.18
C ILE A 54 1.84 3.91 4.36
N ARG A 55 0.71 3.34 4.78
CA ARG A 55 -0.02 2.31 4.04
C ARG A 55 -1.22 2.96 3.35
N CYS A 56 -1.19 2.96 2.03
CA CYS A 56 -2.29 3.41 1.20
C CYS A 56 -3.34 2.31 1.12
N CYS A 57 -4.55 2.55 1.64
CA CYS A 57 -5.60 1.55 1.72
C CYS A 57 -6.71 1.83 0.69
N ASP A 58 -6.78 1.00 -0.34
CA ASP A 58 -7.93 0.95 -1.26
C ASP A 58 -9.03 0.10 -0.64
N THR A 59 -9.70 0.68 0.34
CA THR A 59 -10.63 0.01 1.26
C THR A 59 -11.80 -0.67 0.56
N LEU A 60 -12.24 -0.14 -0.59
CA LEU A 60 -13.37 -0.68 -1.37
C LEU A 60 -12.94 -1.23 -2.75
N GLY A 61 -11.65 -1.38 -3.01
CA GLY A 61 -11.16 -1.92 -4.27
C GLY A 61 -11.44 -1.03 -5.48
N LEU A 62 -11.61 0.27 -5.27
CA LEU A 62 -12.01 1.22 -6.31
C LEU A 62 -10.83 1.73 -7.16
N GLY A 63 -9.60 1.50 -6.73
CA GLY A 63 -8.41 1.88 -7.43
C GLY A 63 -8.34 1.31 -8.84
N VAL A 64 -7.59 1.96 -9.71
CA VAL A 64 -7.29 1.49 -11.06
C VAL A 64 -5.80 1.66 -11.36
N ALA A 65 -5.23 0.67 -12.05
CA ALA A 65 -3.80 0.58 -12.34
C ALA A 65 -3.31 1.55 -13.45
N TYR A 66 -4.19 2.41 -13.98
CA TYR A 66 -3.87 3.27 -15.11
C TYR A 66 -3.43 4.66 -14.66
N PRO A 67 -2.26 5.16 -15.12
CA PRO A 67 -1.74 6.47 -14.77
C PRO A 67 -2.70 7.62 -15.13
N GLY A 68 -3.38 7.52 -16.26
CA GLY A 68 -4.32 8.52 -16.77
C GLY A 68 -5.71 8.51 -16.11
N ALA A 69 -5.96 7.65 -15.14
CA ALA A 69 -7.23 7.64 -14.43
C ALA A 69 -7.33 8.89 -13.52
N SER A 70 -8.58 9.35 -13.33
CA SER A 70 -8.85 10.50 -12.47
C SER A 70 -8.46 10.24 -11.01
N MET A 71 -7.86 11.24 -10.37
CA MET A 71 -7.61 11.20 -8.92
C MET A 71 -8.95 11.28 -8.15
N PRO A 72 -9.05 10.58 -7.04
CA PRO A 72 -8.06 9.74 -6.37
C PRO A 72 -8.10 8.24 -6.76
N ARG A 73 -8.56 7.89 -7.96
CA ARG A 73 -8.69 6.48 -8.41
C ARG A 73 -7.41 5.88 -8.98
N SER A 74 -6.52 6.71 -9.54
CA SER A 74 -5.25 6.26 -10.11
C SER A 74 -4.29 5.78 -9.03
N VAL A 75 -4.01 4.48 -8.96
CA VAL A 75 -2.98 3.91 -8.07
C VAL A 75 -1.60 4.50 -8.39
N PRO A 76 -1.16 4.54 -9.67
CA PRO A 76 0.05 5.24 -10.04
C PRO A 76 0.09 6.70 -9.60
N GLY A 77 -1.02 7.42 -9.78
CA GLY A 77 -1.13 8.83 -9.38
C GLY A 77 -1.03 9.04 -7.88
N ILE A 78 -1.62 8.14 -7.07
CA ILE A 78 -1.51 8.16 -5.60
C ILE A 78 -0.05 7.99 -5.18
N ILE A 79 0.63 6.94 -5.66
CA ILE A 79 2.02 6.65 -5.28
C ILE A 79 2.95 7.78 -5.74
N TYR A 80 2.78 8.26 -6.98
CA TYR A 80 3.54 9.39 -7.49
C TYR A 80 3.35 10.65 -6.64
N GLY A 81 2.09 11.00 -6.33
CA GLY A 81 1.78 12.20 -5.56
C GLY A 81 2.30 12.17 -4.13
N LEU A 82 2.23 11.02 -3.44
CA LEU A 82 2.79 10.86 -2.10
C LEU A 82 4.32 10.98 -2.10
N ARG A 83 4.99 10.46 -3.12
CA ARG A 83 6.45 10.57 -3.25
C ARG A 83 6.89 11.99 -3.56
N HIS A 84 6.25 12.66 -4.50
CA HIS A 84 6.73 13.93 -5.05
C HIS A 84 6.14 15.16 -4.36
N TYR A 85 4.90 15.08 -3.89
CA TYR A 85 4.24 16.20 -3.22
C TYR A 85 4.11 15.98 -1.72
N GLY A 86 3.96 14.72 -1.29
CA GLY A 86 3.95 14.32 0.12
C GLY A 86 5.34 14.17 0.74
N ASN A 87 6.39 14.20 -0.06
CA ASN A 87 7.80 13.99 0.34
C ASN A 87 8.04 12.67 1.08
N VAL A 88 7.28 11.61 0.73
CA VAL A 88 7.39 10.30 1.37
C VAL A 88 8.38 9.43 0.60
N PRO A 89 9.45 8.94 1.23
CA PRO A 89 10.38 8.01 0.58
C PRO A 89 9.68 6.73 0.13
N SER A 90 10.07 6.20 -1.03
CA SER A 90 9.58 4.90 -1.55
C SER A 90 9.59 3.78 -0.51
N SER A 91 10.69 3.68 0.26
CA SER A 91 10.90 2.65 1.28
C SER A 91 9.86 2.67 2.42
N LEU A 92 9.13 3.78 2.58
CA LEU A 92 8.12 3.98 3.61
C LEU A 92 6.68 3.89 3.09
N LEU A 93 6.49 3.69 1.78
CA LEU A 93 5.17 3.53 1.17
C LEU A 93 4.79 2.06 1.04
N GLU A 94 3.57 1.71 1.47
CA GLU A 94 2.97 0.40 1.35
C GLU A 94 1.61 0.52 0.67
N TRP A 95 1.20 -0.52 -0.06
CA TRP A 95 -0.13 -0.62 -0.66
C TRP A 95 -0.94 -1.73 0.00
N HIS A 96 -2.21 -1.46 0.28
CA HIS A 96 -3.21 -2.42 0.71
C HIS A 96 -4.47 -2.24 -0.11
N GLY A 97 -5.01 -3.30 -0.70
CA GLY A 97 -6.20 -3.22 -1.52
C GLY A 97 -7.12 -4.40 -1.34
N HIS A 98 -8.44 -4.13 -1.38
CA HIS A 98 -9.49 -5.13 -1.44
C HIS A 98 -9.81 -5.52 -2.89
N ASN A 99 -10.46 -6.66 -3.06
CA ASN A 99 -10.67 -7.29 -4.37
C ASN A 99 -12.11 -7.19 -4.89
N ASP A 100 -12.86 -6.20 -4.41
CA ASP A 100 -14.29 -6.03 -4.72
C ASP A 100 -14.57 -5.96 -6.24
N PHE A 101 -13.63 -5.47 -7.02
CA PHE A 101 -13.72 -5.36 -8.48
C PHE A 101 -12.65 -6.18 -9.21
N TYR A 102 -12.12 -7.22 -8.57
CA TYR A 102 -11.13 -8.15 -9.15
C TYR A 102 -9.85 -7.47 -9.66
N LYS A 103 -9.43 -6.35 -9.03
CA LYS A 103 -8.26 -5.55 -9.43
C LYS A 103 -7.13 -5.52 -8.39
N ALA A 104 -7.26 -6.27 -7.29
CA ALA A 104 -6.31 -6.18 -6.18
C ALA A 104 -4.87 -6.45 -6.62
N VAL A 105 -4.62 -7.50 -7.41
CA VAL A 105 -3.29 -7.85 -7.91
C VAL A 105 -2.74 -6.77 -8.84
N SER A 106 -3.50 -6.37 -9.86
CA SER A 106 -3.06 -5.36 -10.83
C SER A 106 -2.79 -4.00 -10.18
N ASN A 107 -3.61 -3.63 -9.19
CA ASN A 107 -3.40 -2.40 -8.42
C ASN A 107 -2.15 -2.47 -7.54
N ALA A 108 -1.91 -3.60 -6.86
CA ALA A 108 -0.72 -3.80 -6.05
C ALA A 108 0.56 -3.84 -6.91
N ALA A 109 0.53 -4.51 -8.06
CA ALA A 109 1.62 -4.50 -9.03
C ALA A 109 1.90 -3.09 -9.56
N ALA A 110 0.86 -2.31 -9.89
CA ALA A 110 1.02 -0.92 -10.28
C ALA A 110 1.63 -0.07 -9.16
N ALA A 111 1.22 -0.27 -7.90
CA ALA A 111 1.82 0.43 -6.77
C ALA A 111 3.32 0.13 -6.64
N TRP A 112 3.76 -1.12 -6.82
CA TRP A 112 5.19 -1.50 -6.85
C TRP A 112 5.93 -0.79 -7.97
N LEU A 113 5.42 -0.85 -9.19
CA LEU A 113 6.06 -0.25 -10.36
C LEU A 113 6.25 1.26 -10.23
N TYR A 114 5.37 1.93 -9.48
CA TYR A 114 5.43 3.37 -9.25
C TYR A 114 6.15 3.75 -7.93
N GLY A 115 6.59 2.76 -7.15
CA GLY A 115 7.52 2.96 -6.05
C GLY A 115 7.00 2.74 -4.64
N ALA A 116 5.90 1.99 -4.47
CA ALA A 116 5.60 1.41 -3.15
C ALA A 116 6.61 0.29 -2.85
N SER A 117 7.12 0.24 -1.63
CA SER A 117 8.11 -0.78 -1.22
C SER A 117 7.49 -2.13 -0.90
N ALA A 118 6.21 -2.16 -0.60
CA ALA A 118 5.51 -3.39 -0.20
C ALA A 118 4.04 -3.38 -0.61
N ALA A 119 3.51 -4.56 -0.89
CA ALA A 119 2.09 -4.84 -0.99
C ALA A 119 1.67 -5.70 0.21
N ASN A 120 0.57 -5.32 0.85
CA ASN A 120 -0.02 -6.12 1.93
C ASN A 120 -0.98 -7.13 1.32
N CYS A 121 -0.69 -8.40 1.52
CA CYS A 121 -1.38 -9.53 0.93
C CYS A 121 -1.91 -10.48 2.00
N SER A 122 -2.79 -11.39 1.61
CA SER A 122 -3.21 -12.55 2.39
C SER A 122 -3.08 -13.83 1.57
N LEU A 123 -2.92 -14.97 2.24
CA LEU A 123 -2.91 -16.27 1.58
C LEU A 123 -4.27 -16.48 0.89
N LEU A 124 -4.24 -16.90 -0.37
CA LEU A 124 -5.41 -17.16 -1.22
C LEU A 124 -6.39 -15.96 -1.32
N GLY A 125 -5.93 -14.76 -0.99
CA GLY A 125 -6.78 -13.57 -0.97
C GLY A 125 -7.84 -13.58 0.13
N ILE A 126 -7.73 -14.45 1.14
CA ILE A 126 -8.71 -14.52 2.23
C ILE A 126 -8.78 -13.19 2.96
N GLY A 127 -9.97 -12.63 3.09
CA GLY A 127 -10.21 -11.33 3.73
C GLY A 127 -11.67 -10.92 3.73
N GLU A 128 -11.92 -9.67 4.05
CA GLU A 128 -13.28 -9.12 4.10
C GLU A 128 -13.95 -9.10 2.73
N ARG A 129 -15.24 -9.32 2.70
CA ARG A 129 -16.10 -9.29 1.49
C ARG A 129 -15.59 -10.25 0.40
N THR A 130 -15.05 -9.73 -0.68
CA THR A 130 -14.49 -10.47 -1.82
C THR A 130 -13.00 -10.81 -1.64
N GLY A 131 -12.44 -10.45 -0.49
CA GLY A 131 -11.05 -10.71 -0.14
C GLY A 131 -10.08 -9.56 -0.36
N ASN A 132 -8.82 -9.86 -0.11
CA ASN A 132 -7.68 -8.97 -0.23
C ASN A 132 -6.84 -9.33 -1.48
N CYS A 133 -5.73 -8.65 -1.66
CA CYS A 133 -4.74 -9.03 -2.66
C CYS A 133 -4.16 -10.41 -2.32
N PRO A 134 -4.31 -11.44 -3.17
CA PRO A 134 -3.75 -12.75 -2.93
C PRO A 134 -2.22 -12.74 -3.02
N LEU A 135 -1.55 -13.33 -2.02
CA LEU A 135 -0.08 -13.40 -1.98
C LEU A 135 0.48 -14.14 -3.20
N GLU A 136 -0.12 -15.27 -3.54
CA GLU A 136 0.28 -16.08 -4.71
C GLU A 136 0.17 -15.29 -6.01
N GLY A 137 -0.84 -14.44 -6.15
CA GLY A 137 -0.97 -13.54 -7.30
C GLY A 137 0.21 -12.56 -7.40
N MET A 138 0.63 -12.00 -6.26
CA MET A 138 1.77 -11.07 -6.22
C MET A 138 3.11 -11.79 -6.40
N VAL A 139 3.24 -13.04 -5.95
CA VAL A 139 4.41 -13.88 -6.24
C VAL A 139 4.52 -14.13 -7.75
N MET A 140 3.42 -14.44 -8.43
CA MET A 140 3.41 -14.63 -9.89
C MET A 140 3.71 -13.33 -10.63
N GLU A 141 3.18 -12.19 -10.20
CA GLU A 141 3.53 -10.87 -10.73
C GLU A 141 5.03 -10.60 -10.57
N TYR A 142 5.60 -10.87 -9.39
CA TYR A 142 7.02 -10.72 -9.14
C TYR A 142 7.86 -11.57 -10.10
N CYS A 143 7.53 -12.85 -10.22
CA CYS A 143 8.23 -13.77 -11.13
C CYS A 143 8.16 -13.30 -12.58
N SER A 144 6.99 -12.81 -13.02
CA SER A 144 6.79 -12.28 -14.37
C SER A 144 7.60 -11.02 -14.62
N LEU A 145 7.65 -10.10 -13.66
CA LEU A 145 8.43 -8.86 -13.77
C LEU A 145 9.95 -9.09 -13.72
N ARG A 146 10.39 -10.07 -12.93
CA ARG A 146 11.83 -10.37 -12.74
C ARG A 146 12.37 -11.39 -13.74
N GLY A 147 11.51 -12.22 -14.33
CA GLY A 147 11.92 -13.35 -15.19
C GLY A 147 12.58 -14.50 -14.40
N THR A 148 12.39 -14.56 -13.09
CA THR A 148 12.96 -15.57 -12.19
C THR A 148 12.10 -15.74 -10.96
N THR A 149 12.16 -16.90 -10.32
CA THR A 149 11.53 -17.15 -9.02
C THR A 149 12.37 -16.66 -7.84
N ASP A 150 13.63 -16.25 -8.09
CA ASP A 150 14.61 -15.91 -7.06
C ASP A 150 14.71 -16.96 -5.92
N GLY A 151 14.56 -18.23 -6.29
CA GLY A 151 14.64 -19.37 -5.38
C GLY A 151 13.36 -19.66 -4.58
N MET A 152 12.27 -18.95 -4.84
CA MET A 152 10.98 -19.28 -4.23
C MET A 152 10.47 -20.63 -4.73
N ASN A 153 9.97 -21.48 -3.83
CA ASN A 153 9.26 -22.70 -4.18
C ASN A 153 7.79 -22.42 -4.43
N LEU A 154 7.36 -22.41 -5.69
CA LEU A 154 5.99 -22.12 -6.08
C LEU A 154 5.02 -23.30 -5.85
N GLU A 155 5.54 -24.52 -5.68
CA GLU A 155 4.69 -25.72 -5.40
C GLU A 155 3.96 -25.60 -4.06
N VAL A 156 4.57 -24.89 -3.10
CA VAL A 156 3.97 -24.60 -1.79
C VAL A 156 2.61 -23.91 -1.90
N ILE A 157 2.33 -23.19 -2.99
CA ILE A 157 1.02 -22.56 -3.20
C ILE A 157 -0.10 -23.61 -3.23
N THR A 158 0.15 -24.76 -3.88
CA THR A 158 -0.81 -25.87 -3.92
C THR A 158 -1.03 -26.48 -2.54
N GLU A 159 0.05 -26.71 -1.79
CA GLU A 159 0.00 -27.24 -0.42
C GLU A 159 -0.80 -26.30 0.52
N ILE A 160 -0.61 -24.99 0.36
CA ILE A 160 -1.38 -23.98 1.11
C ILE A 160 -2.86 -24.05 0.74
N ALA A 161 -3.19 -24.17 -0.56
CA ALA A 161 -4.58 -24.26 -1.00
C ALA A 161 -5.27 -25.50 -0.43
N GLU A 162 -4.61 -26.66 -0.49
CA GLU A 162 -5.11 -27.92 0.08
C GLU A 162 -5.34 -27.84 1.61
N PHE A 163 -4.50 -27.04 2.31
CA PHE A 163 -4.69 -26.85 3.77
C PHE A 163 -5.96 -26.07 4.11
N PHE A 164 -6.41 -25.18 3.23
CA PHE A 164 -7.59 -24.33 3.46
C PHE A 164 -8.90 -24.92 2.88
N GLU A 165 -8.86 -26.03 2.15
CA GLU A 165 -10.03 -26.78 1.67
C GLU A 165 -10.60 -27.70 2.77
#